data_595f70967dfc40ac5240aea1aa4cc7dc
#
_entry.id   595f70967dfc40ac5240aea1aa4cc7dc
#
_cell.length_a   1.000
_cell.length_b   1.000
_cell.length_c   1.000
_cell.angle_alpha   90.00
_cell.angle_beta   90.00
_cell.angle_gamma   90.00
#
_symmetry.space_group_name_H-M   'P 1'
#
loop_
_entity.id
_entity.type
_entity.pdbx_description
1 polymer ?
#
loop_
_entity_poly.entity_id
_entity_poly.type
_entity_poly.pdbx_seq_one_letter_code
_entity_poly.pdbx_strand_id
1 'polypeptide(L)'
;LVDKSDFLGGSPISASYAALTPDMRNAEEAMDTMVAAITDNPLVDVRMNTTVVGSDGQAPNLKVTLKNASGEEVVEVGSVIVSTGFQHFDPGKETQMYGYYEFDDVITLVDAERMLKDGNFVRPSTGEKPDRVCFIQCVGSRDRQIGNQWCSKVCCGIACKQAIEVRDFL
;
A
#
# COMPACT_ATOMS: atom_id res chain seq x y z
N LEU A 1 -4.77 -17.98 -5.44
CA LEU A 1 -4.65 -16.61 -4.97
C LEU A 1 -6.05 -16.02 -4.81
N VAL A 2 -6.31 -15.35 -3.68
CA VAL A 2 -7.61 -14.72 -3.42
C VAL A 2 -7.37 -13.22 -3.17
N ASP A 3 -8.09 -12.36 -3.88
CA ASP A 3 -8.09 -10.91 -3.67
C ASP A 3 -9.52 -10.37 -3.62
N LYS A 4 -9.77 -9.45 -2.68
CA LYS A 4 -11.06 -8.78 -2.55
C LYS A 4 -11.35 -7.74 -3.64
N SER A 5 -10.28 -7.28 -4.32
CA SER A 5 -10.35 -6.29 -5.39
C SER A 5 -10.66 -6.94 -6.73
N ASP A 6 -11.00 -6.15 -7.70
CA ASP A 6 -11.17 -6.54 -9.10
C ASP A 6 -9.87 -6.45 -9.93
N PHE A 7 -8.75 -6.14 -9.27
CA PHE A 7 -7.42 -6.07 -9.87
C PHE A 7 -6.35 -6.66 -8.95
N LEU A 8 -5.23 -7.08 -9.53
CA LEU A 8 -4.01 -7.49 -8.84
C LEU A 8 -3.00 -6.36 -8.76
N GLY A 9 -1.98 -6.51 -7.90
CA GLY A 9 -0.91 -5.53 -7.72
C GLY A 9 -1.03 -4.70 -6.45
N GLY A 10 -2.18 -4.75 -5.76
CA GLY A 10 -2.35 -4.17 -4.42
C GLY A 10 -2.06 -2.68 -4.31
N SER A 11 -1.45 -2.26 -3.18
CA SER A 11 -1.20 -0.84 -2.89
C SER A 11 -0.29 -0.12 -3.91
N PRO A 12 0.74 -0.73 -4.50
CA PRO A 12 1.52 -0.08 -5.55
C PRO A 12 0.67 0.44 -6.71
N ILE A 13 -0.36 -0.29 -7.10
CA ILE A 13 -1.28 0.11 -8.17
C ILE A 13 -2.36 1.05 -7.61
N SER A 14 -3.09 0.64 -6.56
CA SER A 14 -4.24 1.41 -6.04
C SER A 14 -3.86 2.77 -5.44
N ALA A 15 -2.66 2.89 -4.89
CA ALA A 15 -2.14 4.14 -4.34
C ALA A 15 -1.17 4.87 -5.28
N SER A 16 -1.00 4.37 -6.51
CA SER A 16 -0.21 5.00 -7.57
C SER A 16 1.25 5.28 -7.16
N TYR A 17 1.96 4.24 -6.70
CA TYR A 17 3.38 4.40 -6.35
C TYR A 17 4.22 4.70 -7.60
N ALA A 18 5.19 5.61 -7.45
CA ALA A 18 6.14 5.94 -8.51
C ALA A 18 7.17 4.82 -8.68
N ALA A 19 7.81 4.42 -7.59
CA ALA A 19 8.83 3.38 -7.60
C ALA A 19 8.74 2.45 -6.40
N LEU A 20 9.36 1.27 -6.51
CA LEU A 20 9.47 0.29 -5.45
C LEU A 20 10.88 0.30 -4.83
N THR A 21 10.94 0.09 -3.51
CA THR A 21 12.19 -0.19 -2.80
C THR A 21 12.58 -1.66 -2.95
N PRO A 22 13.89 -2.02 -2.88
CA PRO A 22 15.05 -1.13 -2.67
C PRO A 22 15.67 -0.60 -3.96
N ASP A 23 15.31 -1.13 -5.11
CA ASP A 23 16.02 -0.96 -6.39
C ASP A 23 15.44 0.17 -7.27
N MET A 24 14.50 0.93 -6.75
CA MET A 24 13.88 2.08 -7.42
C MET A 24 13.23 1.74 -8.77
N ARG A 25 12.81 0.48 -8.95
CA ARG A 25 12.08 0.10 -10.18
C ARG A 25 10.74 0.81 -10.26
N ASN A 26 10.34 1.19 -11.47
CA ASN A 26 9.00 1.69 -11.73
C ASN A 26 7.96 0.71 -11.15
N ALA A 27 7.02 1.23 -10.35
CA ALA A 27 6.10 0.39 -9.60
C ALA A 27 5.11 -0.34 -10.51
N GLU A 28 4.63 0.33 -11.55
CA GLU A 28 3.66 -0.22 -12.50
C GLU A 28 4.28 -1.36 -13.31
N GLU A 29 5.46 -1.13 -13.92
CA GLU A 29 6.18 -2.15 -14.69
C GLU A 29 6.54 -3.38 -13.83
N ALA A 30 6.93 -3.16 -12.58
CA ALA A 30 7.25 -4.24 -11.65
C ALA A 30 6.00 -5.05 -11.30
N MET A 31 4.87 -4.38 -11.05
CA MET A 31 3.61 -5.07 -10.75
C MET A 31 3.07 -5.81 -11.98
N ASP A 32 3.11 -5.23 -13.17
CA ASP A 32 2.70 -5.89 -14.41
C ASP A 32 3.49 -7.18 -14.64
N THR A 33 4.81 -7.13 -14.43
CA THR A 33 5.66 -8.32 -14.51
C THR A 33 5.27 -9.41 -13.52
N MET A 34 5.00 -9.03 -12.26
CA MET A 34 4.60 -9.96 -11.21
C MET A 34 3.20 -10.53 -11.46
N VAL A 35 2.26 -9.72 -11.90
CA VAL A 35 0.89 -10.13 -12.22
C VAL A 35 0.89 -11.09 -13.39
N ALA A 36 1.62 -10.80 -14.47
CA ALA A 36 1.75 -11.68 -15.61
C ALA A 36 2.32 -13.05 -15.22
N ALA A 37 3.36 -13.08 -14.39
CA ALA A 37 3.95 -14.33 -13.90
C ALA A 37 2.97 -15.19 -13.08
N ILE A 38 1.97 -14.57 -12.44
CA ILE A 38 0.94 -15.29 -11.70
C ILE A 38 -0.19 -15.74 -12.64
N THR A 39 -0.68 -14.86 -13.49
CA THR A 39 -1.83 -15.15 -14.37
C THR A 39 -1.49 -16.14 -15.48
N ASP A 40 -0.24 -16.15 -15.94
CA ASP A 40 0.23 -17.07 -16.97
C ASP A 40 0.61 -18.45 -16.40
N ASN A 41 0.62 -18.59 -15.08
CA ASN A 41 0.99 -19.86 -14.46
C ASN A 41 -0.24 -20.78 -14.32
N PRO A 42 -0.29 -21.93 -15.02
CA PRO A 42 -1.43 -22.83 -14.99
C PRO A 42 -1.67 -23.52 -13.63
N LEU A 43 -0.72 -23.41 -12.70
CA LEU A 43 -0.84 -23.93 -11.33
C LEU A 43 -1.44 -22.93 -10.36
N VAL A 44 -1.74 -21.71 -10.79
CA VAL A 44 -2.29 -20.66 -9.95
C VAL A 44 -3.74 -20.37 -10.34
N ASP A 45 -4.67 -20.69 -9.44
CA ASP A 45 -6.07 -20.28 -9.54
C ASP A 45 -6.22 -18.89 -8.91
N VAL A 46 -6.62 -17.89 -9.72
CA VAL A 46 -6.78 -16.49 -9.29
C VAL A 46 -8.27 -16.17 -9.13
N ARG A 47 -8.66 -15.78 -7.92
CA ARG A 47 -10.05 -15.46 -7.54
C ARG A 47 -10.14 -14.00 -7.08
N MET A 48 -10.61 -13.16 -7.98
CA MET A 48 -10.86 -11.74 -7.75
C MET A 48 -12.23 -11.53 -7.12
N ASN A 49 -12.46 -10.32 -6.58
CA ASN A 49 -13.73 -9.96 -5.92
C ASN A 49 -14.16 -11.00 -4.87
N THR A 50 -13.18 -11.65 -4.23
CA THR A 50 -13.40 -12.78 -3.33
C THR A 50 -12.74 -12.52 -2.00
N THR A 51 -13.43 -12.81 -0.91
CA THR A 51 -12.95 -12.64 0.47
C THR A 51 -12.93 -13.96 1.20
N VAL A 52 -11.99 -14.11 2.13
CA VAL A 52 -11.98 -15.21 3.10
C VAL A 52 -12.91 -14.80 4.26
N VAL A 53 -13.95 -15.60 4.51
CA VAL A 53 -14.94 -15.33 5.56
C VAL A 53 -14.87 -16.31 6.72
N GLY A 54 -14.12 -17.41 6.57
CA GLY A 54 -13.94 -18.39 7.63
C GLY A 54 -12.83 -19.37 7.33
N SER A 55 -12.34 -20.02 8.38
CA SER A 55 -11.42 -21.17 8.26
C SER A 55 -11.67 -22.15 9.40
N ASP A 56 -11.52 -23.44 9.12
CA ASP A 56 -11.62 -24.54 10.07
C ASP A 56 -10.56 -25.62 9.79
N GLY A 57 -10.30 -26.47 10.77
CA GLY A 57 -9.31 -27.54 10.65
C GLY A 57 -7.89 -27.11 11.04
N GLN A 58 -6.94 -27.96 10.74
CA GLN A 58 -5.51 -27.79 11.01
C GLN A 58 -4.67 -28.21 9.80
N ALA A 59 -3.54 -27.54 9.62
CA ALA A 59 -2.61 -27.93 8.57
C ALA A 59 -2.20 -29.42 8.70
N PRO A 60 -2.14 -30.17 7.62
CA PRO A 60 -2.28 -29.75 6.22
C PRO A 60 -3.72 -29.83 5.66
N ASN A 61 -4.74 -29.96 6.50
CA ASN A 61 -6.13 -30.16 6.11
C ASN A 61 -7.01 -28.99 6.54
N LEU A 62 -6.71 -27.78 6.04
CA LEU A 62 -7.49 -26.57 6.32
C LEU A 62 -8.66 -26.46 5.34
N LYS A 63 -9.83 -26.08 5.87
CA LYS A 63 -11.01 -25.72 5.08
C LYS A 63 -11.20 -24.20 5.16
N VAL A 64 -11.08 -23.54 4.03
CA VAL A 64 -11.21 -22.09 3.93
C VAL A 64 -12.50 -21.75 3.22
N THR A 65 -13.34 -20.96 3.86
CA THR A 65 -14.60 -20.49 3.27
C THR A 65 -14.33 -19.18 2.53
N LEU A 66 -14.55 -19.21 1.23
CA LEU A 66 -14.44 -18.06 0.33
C LEU A 66 -15.84 -17.54 0.02
N LYS A 67 -15.96 -16.20 -0.13
CA LYS A 67 -17.21 -15.53 -0.47
C LYS A 67 -17.00 -14.54 -1.60
N ASN A 68 -17.87 -14.60 -2.59
CA ASN A 68 -17.99 -13.63 -3.69
C ASN A 68 -19.47 -13.32 -4.00
N ALA A 69 -19.74 -12.62 -5.10
CA ALA A 69 -21.11 -12.27 -5.51
C ALA A 69 -21.99 -13.49 -5.83
N SER A 70 -21.40 -14.65 -6.18
CA SER A 70 -22.11 -15.89 -6.50
C SER A 70 -22.47 -16.72 -5.27
N GLY A 71 -21.90 -16.39 -4.10
CA GLY A 71 -22.15 -17.11 -2.84
C GLY A 71 -20.88 -17.50 -2.10
N GLU A 72 -21.02 -18.55 -1.29
CA GLU A 72 -19.92 -19.09 -0.48
C GLU A 72 -19.46 -20.46 -1.02
N GLU A 73 -18.17 -20.67 -0.99
CA GLU A 73 -17.50 -21.93 -1.40
C GLU A 73 -16.47 -22.31 -0.34
N VAL A 74 -16.35 -23.60 -0.05
CA VAL A 74 -15.30 -24.14 0.82
C VAL A 74 -14.22 -24.78 -0.04
N VAL A 75 -12.97 -24.35 0.16
CA VAL A 75 -11.79 -24.93 -0.48
C VAL A 75 -10.89 -25.60 0.57
N GLU A 76 -10.35 -26.76 0.23
CA GLU A 76 -9.40 -27.47 1.08
C GLU A 76 -7.96 -27.11 0.67
N VAL A 77 -7.15 -26.69 1.63
CA VAL A 77 -5.77 -26.24 1.41
C VAL A 77 -4.82 -26.81 2.46
N GLY A 78 -3.57 -27.01 2.08
CA GLY A 78 -2.52 -27.46 3.01
C GLY A 78 -2.03 -26.35 3.94
N SER A 79 -2.04 -25.11 3.46
CA SER A 79 -1.63 -23.92 4.23
C SER A 79 -2.26 -22.66 3.68
N VAL A 80 -2.27 -21.59 4.50
CA VAL A 80 -2.71 -20.26 4.12
C VAL A 80 -1.57 -19.27 4.31
N ILE A 81 -1.22 -18.54 3.26
CA ILE A 81 -0.27 -17.42 3.32
C ILE A 81 -1.08 -16.13 3.38
N VAL A 82 -0.94 -15.40 4.49
CA VAL A 82 -1.63 -14.12 4.70
C VAL A 82 -0.75 -12.99 4.20
N SER A 83 -1.19 -12.32 3.13
CA SER A 83 -0.48 -11.21 2.47
C SER A 83 -1.46 -10.06 2.17
N THR A 84 -2.26 -9.69 3.16
CA THR A 84 -3.36 -8.72 3.00
C THR A 84 -2.92 -7.26 2.94
N GLY A 85 -1.61 -7.00 2.97
CA GLY A 85 -1.06 -5.66 2.92
C GLY A 85 -1.32 -4.86 4.19
N PHE A 86 -1.38 -3.53 4.04
CA PHE A 86 -1.68 -2.60 5.12
C PHE A 86 -2.59 -1.46 4.63
N GLN A 87 -3.21 -0.77 5.54
CA GLN A 87 -3.96 0.43 5.27
C GLN A 87 -3.09 1.66 5.58
N HIS A 88 -3.03 2.61 4.66
CA HIS A 88 -2.37 3.89 4.90
C HIS A 88 -3.08 4.62 6.04
N PHE A 89 -2.27 5.19 6.92
CA PHE A 89 -2.79 5.95 8.05
C PHE A 89 -3.41 7.26 7.56
N ASP A 90 -4.60 7.58 8.09
CA ASP A 90 -5.26 8.85 7.84
C ASP A 90 -4.89 9.84 8.97
N PRO A 91 -4.10 10.89 8.68
CA PRO A 91 -3.69 11.86 9.69
C PRO A 91 -4.86 12.60 10.35
N GLY A 92 -6.01 12.66 9.69
CA GLY A 92 -7.23 13.27 10.23
C GLY A 92 -7.83 12.54 11.44
N LYS A 93 -7.34 11.33 11.73
CA LYS A 93 -7.73 10.56 12.91
C LYS A 93 -6.85 10.83 14.14
N GLU A 94 -5.84 11.67 13.98
CA GLU A 94 -4.84 11.96 15.00
C GLU A 94 -5.09 13.30 15.70
N THR A 95 -4.60 13.39 16.95
CA THR A 95 -4.58 14.65 17.70
C THR A 95 -3.43 15.57 17.28
N GLN A 96 -2.41 15.03 16.63
CA GLN A 96 -1.25 15.78 16.11
C GLN A 96 -1.16 15.62 14.60
N MET A 97 -1.98 16.35 13.88
CA MET A 97 -2.06 16.28 12.40
C MET A 97 -0.93 17.02 11.69
N TYR A 98 -0.03 17.66 12.42
CA TYR A 98 1.08 18.45 11.88
C TYR A 98 0.65 19.52 10.85
N GLY A 99 -0.58 20.04 10.98
CA GLY A 99 -1.17 20.96 10.03
C GLY A 99 -1.79 20.29 8.77
N TYR A 100 -1.86 18.97 8.72
CA TYR A 100 -2.63 18.28 7.69
C TYR A 100 -4.10 18.69 7.81
N TYR A 101 -4.75 19.03 6.72
CA TYR A 101 -6.05 19.70 6.62
C TYR A 101 -6.06 21.20 6.98
N GLU A 102 -4.99 21.76 7.52
CA GLU A 102 -4.89 23.20 7.78
C GLU A 102 -4.05 23.93 6.72
N PHE A 103 -3.01 23.24 6.20
CA PHE A 103 -2.09 23.78 5.21
C PHE A 103 -2.02 22.87 4.00
N ASP A 104 -2.29 23.40 2.83
CA ASP A 104 -2.29 22.65 1.56
C ASP A 104 -0.93 21.98 1.27
N ASP A 105 0.17 22.57 1.72
CA ASP A 105 1.53 22.06 1.50
C ASP A 105 1.95 20.94 2.49
N VAL A 106 1.06 20.55 3.39
CA VAL A 106 1.25 19.38 4.26
C VAL A 106 0.53 18.18 3.64
N ILE A 107 1.30 17.26 3.09
CA ILE A 107 0.81 16.12 2.33
C ILE A 107 1.24 14.79 2.95
N THR A 108 0.57 13.70 2.61
CA THR A 108 0.99 12.36 3.01
C THR A 108 2.08 11.81 2.08
N LEU A 109 2.80 10.76 2.53
CA LEU A 109 3.74 10.05 1.64
C LEU A 109 3.03 9.46 0.41
N VAL A 110 1.74 9.12 0.52
CA VAL A 110 0.96 8.60 -0.62
C VAL A 110 0.67 9.71 -1.64
N ASP A 111 0.36 10.92 -1.19
CA ASP A 111 0.17 12.06 -2.09
C ASP A 111 1.48 12.40 -2.80
N ALA A 112 2.61 12.35 -2.07
CA ALA A 112 3.93 12.50 -2.66
C ALA A 112 4.23 11.43 -3.74
N GLU A 113 3.87 10.14 -3.51
CA GLU A 113 4.01 9.09 -4.53
C GLU A 113 3.27 9.43 -5.82
N ARG A 114 2.04 9.90 -5.71
CA ARG A 114 1.23 10.28 -6.89
C ARG A 114 1.88 11.42 -7.66
N MET A 115 2.32 12.47 -6.96
CA MET A 115 3.00 13.60 -7.57
C MET A 115 4.31 13.20 -8.26
N LEU A 116 5.07 12.29 -7.64
CA LEU A 116 6.31 11.74 -8.22
C LEU A 116 6.02 10.87 -9.45
N LYS A 117 4.98 10.04 -9.40
CA LYS A 117 4.55 9.22 -10.54
C LYS A 117 4.13 10.09 -11.73
N ASP A 118 3.43 11.19 -11.47
CA ASP A 118 2.97 12.13 -12.47
C ASP A 118 4.10 13.04 -13.00
N GLY A 119 5.30 12.97 -12.42
CA GLY A 119 6.43 13.83 -12.76
C GLY A 119 6.20 15.31 -12.41
N ASN A 120 5.28 15.59 -11.48
CA ASN A 120 4.83 16.94 -11.12
C ASN A 120 4.84 17.13 -9.59
N PHE A 121 6.04 17.11 -9.01
CA PHE A 121 6.21 17.36 -7.57
C PHE A 121 6.29 18.87 -7.32
N VAL A 122 5.17 19.46 -6.90
CA VAL A 122 4.99 20.91 -6.68
C VAL A 122 4.30 21.16 -5.35
N ARG A 123 4.34 22.41 -4.88
CA ARG A 123 3.57 22.86 -3.74
C ARG A 123 2.08 22.92 -4.11
N PRO A 124 1.19 22.19 -3.44
CA PRO A 124 -0.24 22.23 -3.73
C PRO A 124 -0.84 23.64 -3.64
N SER A 125 -0.34 24.48 -2.73
CA SER A 125 -0.85 25.85 -2.53
C SER A 125 -0.56 26.80 -3.68
N THR A 126 0.53 26.60 -4.44
CA THR A 126 1.00 27.56 -5.46
C THR A 126 1.22 26.95 -6.84
N GLY A 127 1.37 25.63 -6.94
CA GLY A 127 1.80 24.95 -8.16
C GLY A 127 3.28 25.13 -8.51
N GLU A 128 4.06 25.77 -7.64
CA GLU A 128 5.49 26.01 -7.85
C GLU A 128 6.35 24.89 -7.24
N LYS A 129 7.57 24.74 -7.71
CA LYS A 129 8.54 23.83 -7.11
C LYS A 129 8.84 24.20 -5.66
N PRO A 130 8.95 23.23 -4.74
CA PRO A 130 9.36 23.53 -3.38
C PRO A 130 10.87 23.80 -3.30
N ASP A 131 11.28 24.80 -2.52
CA ASP A 131 12.70 25.04 -2.20
C ASP A 131 13.23 24.07 -1.13
N ARG A 132 12.35 23.56 -0.29
CA ARG A 132 12.68 22.68 0.83
C ARG A 132 11.54 21.70 1.07
N VAL A 133 11.89 20.46 1.40
CA VAL A 133 10.94 19.41 1.79
C VAL A 133 11.35 18.85 3.16
N CYS A 134 10.40 18.71 4.05
CA CYS A 134 10.58 18.14 5.38
C CYS A 134 9.77 16.84 5.49
N PHE A 135 10.42 15.76 5.90
CA PHE A 135 9.77 14.48 6.16
C PHE A 135 9.53 14.30 7.66
N ILE A 136 8.26 14.26 8.08
CA ILE A 136 7.87 13.99 9.47
C ILE A 136 7.55 12.51 9.61
N GLN A 137 8.31 11.84 10.47
CA GLN A 137 8.20 10.39 10.66
C GLN A 137 7.32 10.01 11.85
N CYS A 138 6.90 8.76 11.88
CA CYS A 138 6.11 8.16 12.95
C CYS A 138 4.70 8.76 13.17
N VAL A 139 4.13 9.44 12.18
CA VAL A 139 2.73 9.87 12.23
C VAL A 139 1.84 8.63 12.16
N GLY A 140 0.99 8.43 13.18
CA GLY A 140 0.14 7.24 13.30
C GLY A 140 0.87 5.95 13.66
N SER A 141 2.15 6.03 14.07
CA SER A 141 2.98 4.89 14.44
C SER A 141 3.89 5.28 15.60
N ARG A 142 4.18 4.35 16.51
CA ARG A 142 4.88 4.60 17.77
C ARG A 142 4.17 5.61 18.68
N ASP A 143 2.86 5.67 18.56
CA ASP A 143 1.99 6.57 19.30
C ASP A 143 1.06 5.78 20.22
N ARG A 144 1.26 5.96 21.55
CA ARG A 144 0.43 5.31 22.56
C ARG A 144 -0.95 5.96 22.70
N GLN A 145 -1.10 7.22 22.33
CA GLN A 145 -2.35 7.96 22.52
C GLN A 145 -3.47 7.38 21.64
N ILE A 146 -3.11 6.87 20.46
CA ILE A 146 -4.06 6.24 19.53
C ILE A 146 -3.98 4.71 19.50
N GLY A 147 -3.23 4.10 20.41
CA GLY A 147 -3.07 2.66 20.51
C GLY A 147 -2.04 2.04 19.54
N ASN A 148 -1.40 2.81 18.68
CA ASN A 148 -0.42 2.34 17.71
C ASN A 148 1.01 2.40 18.28
N GLN A 149 1.29 1.59 19.30
CA GLN A 149 2.54 1.64 20.06
C GLN A 149 3.78 1.22 19.27
N TRP A 150 3.60 0.44 18.22
CA TRP A 150 4.68 -0.23 17.50
C TRP A 150 5.08 0.53 16.23
N CYS A 151 6.30 0.30 15.78
CA CYS A 151 6.79 0.83 14.52
C CYS A 151 6.19 0.04 13.34
N SER A 152 5.68 0.74 12.32
CA SER A 152 5.23 0.13 11.05
C SER A 152 6.36 -0.51 10.24
N LYS A 153 7.62 -0.13 10.51
CA LYS A 153 8.87 -0.59 9.87
C LYS A 153 9.02 -0.28 8.37
N VAL A 154 8.07 0.39 7.76
CA VAL A 154 8.08 0.68 6.31
C VAL A 154 8.29 2.16 6.00
N CYS A 155 7.73 3.08 6.80
CA CYS A 155 7.69 4.51 6.48
C CYS A 155 9.08 5.15 6.33
N CYS A 156 10.08 4.75 7.12
CA CYS A 156 11.43 5.30 6.98
C CYS A 156 12.08 4.94 5.65
N GLY A 157 11.89 3.70 5.18
CA GLY A 157 12.37 3.27 3.86
C GLY A 157 11.70 4.04 2.73
N ILE A 158 10.39 4.22 2.83
CA ILE A 158 9.61 4.99 1.85
C ILE A 158 10.06 6.45 1.83
N ALA A 159 10.24 7.08 3.00
CA ALA A 159 10.69 8.47 3.08
C ALA A 159 12.11 8.66 2.51
N CYS A 160 13.03 7.72 2.77
CA CYS A 160 14.37 7.75 2.15
C CYS A 160 14.30 7.62 0.63
N LYS A 161 13.44 6.73 0.11
CA LYS A 161 13.19 6.58 -1.32
C LYS A 161 12.68 7.90 -1.91
N GLN A 162 11.61 8.45 -1.34
CA GLN A 162 11.02 9.71 -1.81
C GLN A 162 11.99 10.88 -1.73
N ALA A 163 12.82 10.95 -0.68
CA ALA A 163 13.84 11.99 -0.57
C ALA A 163 14.87 11.96 -1.72
N ILE A 164 15.17 10.75 -2.22
CA ILE A 164 16.03 10.57 -3.40
C ILE A 164 15.32 11.07 -4.65
N GLU A 165 14.07 10.68 -4.85
CA GLU A 165 13.26 11.06 -6.01
C GLU A 165 12.96 12.57 -6.03
N VAL A 166 12.56 13.15 -4.90
CA VAL A 166 12.24 14.57 -4.75
C VAL A 166 13.43 15.47 -5.06
N ARG A 167 14.66 15.03 -4.78
CA ARG A 167 15.90 15.80 -5.08
C ARG A 167 15.92 16.33 -6.51
N ASP A 168 15.40 15.58 -7.47
CA ASP A 168 15.43 15.95 -8.87
C ASP A 168 14.39 17.04 -9.23
N PHE A 169 13.51 17.38 -8.27
CA PHE A 169 12.51 18.44 -8.39
C PHE A 169 12.87 19.72 -7.61
N LEU A 170 13.87 19.70 -6.72
CA LEU A 170 14.30 20.86 -5.91
C LEU A 170 15.22 21.85 -6.65
#